data_39792a9c725166da04641c6aaa8cd53c
#
_entry.id   39792a9c725166da04641c6aaa8cd53c
#
_cell.length_a   1.000
_cell.length_b   1.000
_cell.length_c   1.000
_cell.angle_alpha   90.00
_cell.angle_beta   90.00
_cell.angle_gamma   90.00
#
_symmetry.space_group_name_H-M   'P 1'
#
loop_
_entity.id
_entity.type
_entity.pdbx_description
1 polymer ?
#
loop_
_entity_poly.entity_id
_entity_poly.type
_entity_poly.pdbx_seq_one_letter_code
_entity_poly.pdbx_strand_id
1 'polypeptide(L)'
;KTYDYWYWSNVFNKKQIKKINSFLFKNFDSVESPEKGAHDPRGKPLKSSSVKVIDWNKIKHLLSDLPSRLYYINREHFGYDLYPKEDISACLFNVYSEKNKGGYGWHYDESANACTDTKLTTIINLSDKKYEGGQLELFRNEPMLVKELNEPGSVIMFKSPISHRVLPITKGERKTLVFFMEGPRFK
;
A
#
# COMPACT_ATOMS: atom_id res chain seq x y z
N LYS A 1 -25.08 1.30 -0.36
CA LYS A 1 -24.05 1.94 -1.22
C LYS A 1 -22.77 1.14 -1.10
N THR A 2 -22.26 0.58 -2.20
CA THR A 2 -20.97 -0.13 -2.21
C THR A 2 -19.86 0.86 -2.55
N TYR A 3 -18.81 0.85 -1.74
CA TYR A 3 -17.60 1.65 -1.97
C TYR A 3 -16.51 0.73 -2.55
N ASP A 4 -15.65 1.26 -3.41
CA ASP A 4 -14.47 0.53 -3.91
C ASP A 4 -13.24 0.88 -3.10
N TYR A 5 -13.19 2.07 -2.54
CA TYR A 5 -12.16 2.51 -1.61
C TYR A 5 -12.72 3.48 -0.57
N TRP A 6 -11.96 3.64 0.50
CA TRP A 6 -12.15 4.60 1.58
C TRP A 6 -10.83 5.29 1.89
N TYR A 7 -10.87 6.53 2.31
CA TYR A 7 -9.64 7.25 2.63
C TYR A 7 -9.76 8.08 3.91
N TRP A 8 -8.62 8.39 4.46
CA TRP A 8 -8.47 9.32 5.58
C TRP A 8 -7.32 10.28 5.26
N SER A 9 -7.56 11.58 5.44
CA SER A 9 -6.53 12.62 5.34
C SER A 9 -5.91 12.88 6.71
N ASN A 10 -4.62 13.25 6.72
CA ASN A 10 -3.92 13.71 7.93
C ASN A 10 -3.95 12.71 9.11
N VAL A 11 -3.90 11.40 8.83
CA VAL A 11 -3.82 10.37 9.88
C VAL A 11 -2.50 10.45 10.63
N PHE A 12 -1.42 10.73 9.90
CA PHE A 12 -0.07 10.88 10.44
C PHE A 12 0.45 12.28 10.17
N ASN A 13 0.88 12.99 11.21
CA ASN A 13 1.55 14.27 11.07
C ASN A 13 3.04 14.10 10.72
N LYS A 14 3.71 15.19 10.36
CA LYS A 14 5.13 15.17 9.94
C LYS A 14 6.07 14.53 10.97
N LYS A 15 5.80 14.70 12.29
CA LYS A 15 6.61 14.12 13.36
C LYS A 15 6.44 12.59 13.40
N GLN A 16 5.21 12.11 13.26
CA GLN A 16 4.90 10.69 13.21
C GLN A 16 5.49 10.03 11.97
N ILE A 17 5.34 10.65 10.79
CA ILE A 17 5.95 10.17 9.54
C ILE A 17 7.47 10.04 9.71
N LYS A 18 8.14 11.06 10.23
CA LYS A 18 9.58 11.03 10.47
C LYS A 18 9.98 9.91 11.44
N LYS A 19 9.22 9.70 12.53
CA LYS A 19 9.45 8.62 13.49
C LYS A 19 9.32 7.24 12.82
N ILE A 20 8.25 7.01 12.05
CA ILE A 20 8.03 5.75 11.34
C ILE A 20 9.17 5.50 10.34
N ASN A 21 9.47 6.47 9.49
CA ASN A 21 10.55 6.34 8.50
C ASN A 21 11.90 6.03 9.16
N SER A 22 12.27 6.76 10.22
CA SER A 22 13.52 6.52 10.95
C SER A 22 13.59 5.11 11.53
N PHE A 23 12.48 4.61 12.07
CA PHE A 23 12.38 3.24 12.58
C PHE A 23 12.58 2.22 11.45
N LEU A 24 11.90 2.41 10.31
CA LEU A 24 11.97 1.50 9.17
C LEU A 24 13.37 1.46 8.53
N PHE A 25 14.01 2.62 8.36
CA PHE A 25 15.36 2.68 7.80
C PHE A 25 16.44 2.11 8.73
N LYS A 26 16.26 2.25 10.04
CA LYS A 26 17.23 1.76 11.03
C LYS A 26 17.18 0.25 11.24
N ASN A 27 15.99 -0.35 11.15
CA ASN A 27 15.77 -1.71 11.66
C ASN A 27 15.53 -2.75 10.56
N PHE A 28 15.40 -2.34 9.29
CA PHE A 28 15.10 -3.25 8.19
C PHE A 28 15.95 -2.93 6.97
N ASP A 29 16.48 -3.98 6.35
CA ASP A 29 17.18 -3.87 5.08
C ASP A 29 16.22 -3.92 3.89
N SER A 30 16.64 -3.31 2.79
CA SER A 30 15.92 -3.44 1.52
C SER A 30 16.13 -4.84 0.95
N VAL A 31 15.05 -5.42 0.43
CA VAL A 31 15.08 -6.69 -0.28
C VAL A 31 14.77 -6.45 -1.76
N GLU A 32 15.08 -7.42 -2.60
CA GLU A 32 14.63 -7.39 -3.98
C GLU A 32 13.09 -7.42 -4.00
N SER A 33 12.51 -6.64 -4.92
CA SER A 33 11.06 -6.70 -5.12
C SER A 33 10.64 -8.13 -5.47
N PRO A 34 9.57 -8.67 -4.86
CA PRO A 34 9.02 -9.97 -5.24
C PRO A 34 8.70 -10.06 -6.74
N GLU A 35 8.39 -8.92 -7.37
CA GLU A 35 8.11 -8.80 -8.80
C GLU A 35 9.38 -8.52 -9.64
N LYS A 36 10.57 -8.70 -9.06
CA LYS A 36 11.82 -8.58 -9.83
C LYS A 36 11.82 -9.62 -10.94
N GLY A 37 12.00 -9.11 -12.16
CA GLY A 37 11.95 -9.96 -13.36
C GLY A 37 10.57 -10.10 -13.98
N ALA A 38 9.49 -9.70 -13.31
CA ALA A 38 8.19 -9.55 -13.94
C ALA A 38 8.21 -8.33 -14.87
N HIS A 39 7.73 -8.50 -16.10
CA HIS A 39 7.68 -7.47 -17.12
C HIS A 39 6.26 -7.34 -17.68
N ASP A 40 5.91 -6.12 -18.10
CA ASP A 40 4.71 -5.89 -18.88
C ASP A 40 4.84 -6.51 -20.27
N PRO A 41 3.74 -6.62 -21.06
CA PRO A 41 3.80 -7.18 -22.43
C PRO A 41 4.79 -6.45 -23.37
N ARG A 42 5.26 -5.25 -23.02
CA ARG A 42 6.23 -4.47 -23.79
C ARG A 42 7.67 -4.64 -23.28
N GLY A 43 7.89 -5.57 -22.33
CA GLY A 43 9.20 -5.87 -21.76
C GLY A 43 9.71 -4.85 -20.75
N LYS A 44 8.86 -3.96 -20.22
CA LYS A 44 9.24 -3.06 -19.13
C LYS A 44 9.06 -3.74 -17.78
N PRO A 45 9.96 -3.52 -16.81
CA PRO A 45 9.78 -4.03 -15.46
C PRO A 45 8.40 -3.63 -14.90
N LEU A 46 7.66 -4.61 -14.38
CA LEU A 46 6.34 -4.38 -13.82
C LEU A 46 6.42 -3.44 -12.59
N LYS A 47 7.45 -3.64 -11.76
CA LYS A 47 7.68 -2.81 -10.56
C LYS A 47 9.12 -2.31 -10.51
N SER A 48 9.28 -1.04 -10.20
CA SER A 48 10.57 -0.40 -9.94
C SER A 48 10.49 0.37 -8.62
N SER A 49 10.91 -0.28 -7.54
CA SER A 49 10.97 0.32 -6.19
C SER A 49 11.99 -0.42 -5.33
N SER A 50 12.50 0.26 -4.31
CA SER A 50 13.15 -0.41 -3.18
C SER A 50 12.07 -0.87 -2.19
N VAL A 51 12.18 -2.10 -1.72
CA VAL A 51 11.19 -2.71 -0.82
C VAL A 51 11.85 -3.17 0.47
N LYS A 52 11.18 -2.95 1.60
CA LYS A 52 11.50 -3.60 2.89
C LYS A 52 10.29 -4.40 3.33
N VAL A 53 10.50 -5.64 3.71
CA VAL A 53 9.45 -6.49 4.30
C VAL A 53 9.51 -6.35 5.81
N ILE A 54 8.41 -5.92 6.40
CA ILE A 54 8.31 -5.57 7.82
C ILE A 54 7.33 -6.51 8.49
N ASP A 55 7.76 -7.22 9.52
CA ASP A 55 6.88 -7.97 10.40
C ASP A 55 5.85 -7.03 11.04
N TRP A 56 4.57 -7.37 10.92
CA TRP A 56 3.47 -6.58 11.48
C TRP A 56 3.64 -6.28 12.97
N ASN A 57 4.07 -7.25 13.75
CA ASN A 57 4.24 -7.11 15.19
C ASN A 57 5.29 -6.07 15.57
N LYS A 58 6.25 -5.79 14.68
CA LYS A 58 7.28 -4.79 14.89
C LYS A 58 6.83 -3.37 14.58
N ILE A 59 5.83 -3.18 13.70
CA ILE A 59 5.40 -1.84 13.24
C ILE A 59 4.06 -1.40 13.82
N LYS A 60 3.16 -2.31 14.16
CA LYS A 60 1.77 -1.99 14.56
C LYS A 60 1.66 -0.94 15.66
N HIS A 61 2.59 -0.90 16.60
CA HIS A 61 2.60 0.07 17.71
C HIS A 61 2.85 1.52 17.25
N LEU A 62 3.38 1.73 16.05
CA LEU A 62 3.59 3.05 15.45
C LEU A 62 2.39 3.53 14.62
N LEU A 63 1.41 2.67 14.38
CA LEU A 63 0.26 2.96 13.52
C LEU A 63 -0.96 3.48 14.31
N SER A 64 -0.79 3.74 15.62
CA SER A 64 -1.85 4.23 16.51
C SER A 64 -3.11 3.35 16.47
N ASP A 65 -4.26 3.94 16.31
CA ASP A 65 -5.57 3.27 16.23
C ASP A 65 -5.98 2.91 14.79
N LEU A 66 -5.14 3.18 13.80
CA LEU A 66 -5.45 2.93 12.38
C LEU A 66 -5.97 1.51 12.13
N PRO A 67 -5.35 0.42 12.63
CA PRO A 67 -5.87 -0.93 12.40
C PRO A 67 -7.32 -1.08 12.85
N SER A 68 -7.69 -0.53 14.01
CA SER A 68 -9.07 -0.60 14.50
C SER A 68 -10.04 0.19 13.62
N ARG A 69 -9.64 1.34 13.09
CA ARG A 69 -10.43 2.12 12.14
C ARG A 69 -10.68 1.37 10.84
N LEU A 70 -9.68 0.65 10.32
CA LEU A 70 -9.81 -0.14 9.09
C LEU A 70 -10.85 -1.25 9.26
N TYR A 71 -10.81 -1.99 10.37
CA TYR A 71 -11.78 -3.05 10.66
C TYR A 71 -13.19 -2.49 10.91
N TYR A 72 -13.29 -1.33 11.56
CA TYR A 72 -14.58 -0.63 11.70
C TYR A 72 -15.18 -0.28 10.33
N ILE A 73 -14.40 0.35 9.44
CA ILE A 73 -14.88 0.72 8.11
C ILE A 73 -15.18 -0.51 7.24
N ASN A 74 -14.40 -1.59 7.37
CA ASN A 74 -14.76 -2.84 6.70
C ASN A 74 -16.17 -3.31 7.13
N ARG A 75 -16.44 -3.33 8.42
CA ARG A 75 -17.75 -3.75 8.93
C ARG A 75 -18.89 -2.87 8.43
N GLU A 76 -18.69 -1.55 8.39
CA GLU A 76 -19.76 -0.59 8.03
C GLU A 76 -19.96 -0.47 6.51
N HIS A 77 -18.92 -0.67 5.69
CA HIS A 77 -18.94 -0.27 4.28
C HIS A 77 -18.51 -1.32 3.26
N PHE A 78 -17.60 -2.23 3.62
CA PHE A 78 -17.12 -3.25 2.70
C PHE A 78 -17.74 -4.62 2.96
N GLY A 79 -17.91 -5.01 4.22
CA GLY A 79 -18.60 -6.23 4.62
C GLY A 79 -17.83 -7.52 4.36
N TYR A 80 -16.51 -7.45 4.23
CA TYR A 80 -15.69 -8.65 4.07
C TYR A 80 -15.53 -9.40 5.39
N ASP A 81 -15.56 -10.72 5.32
CA ASP A 81 -15.09 -11.59 6.38
C ASP A 81 -13.56 -11.52 6.41
N LEU A 82 -13.00 -10.95 7.46
CA LEU A 82 -11.57 -10.74 7.64
C LEU A 82 -11.05 -11.53 8.83
N TYR A 83 -9.85 -12.08 8.69
CA TYR A 83 -9.11 -12.60 9.84
C TYR A 83 -8.76 -11.47 10.81
N PRO A 84 -8.52 -11.77 12.10
CA PRO A 84 -8.18 -10.75 13.09
C PRO A 84 -6.99 -9.89 12.67
N LYS A 85 -6.97 -8.64 13.10
CA LYS A 85 -5.86 -7.70 12.80
C LYS A 85 -4.51 -8.16 13.34
N GLU A 86 -4.51 -9.05 14.31
CA GLU A 86 -3.33 -9.69 14.88
C GLU A 86 -2.67 -10.66 13.90
N ASP A 87 -3.43 -11.17 12.94
CA ASP A 87 -3.00 -12.15 11.93
C ASP A 87 -2.44 -11.48 10.65
N ILE A 88 -2.39 -10.14 10.58
CA ILE A 88 -1.64 -9.45 9.53
C ILE A 88 -0.18 -9.90 9.61
N SER A 89 0.32 -10.50 8.54
CA SER A 89 1.65 -11.14 8.55
C SER A 89 2.78 -10.14 8.37
N ALA A 90 2.71 -9.32 7.33
CA ALA A 90 3.77 -8.40 6.96
C ALA A 90 3.25 -7.13 6.30
N CYS A 91 4.10 -6.09 6.36
CA CYS A 91 3.91 -4.86 5.61
C CYS A 91 5.04 -4.71 4.60
N LEU A 92 4.75 -4.01 3.51
CA LEU A 92 5.74 -3.65 2.50
C LEU A 92 6.01 -2.15 2.58
N PHE A 93 7.21 -1.77 2.97
CA PHE A 93 7.64 -0.39 2.86
C PHE A 93 8.33 -0.18 1.52
N ASN A 94 7.70 0.61 0.65
CA ASN A 94 8.17 0.87 -0.70
C ASN A 94 8.74 2.28 -0.81
N VAL A 95 9.88 2.41 -1.50
CA VAL A 95 10.46 3.68 -1.90
C VAL A 95 10.55 3.71 -3.43
N TYR A 96 9.75 4.58 -4.03
CA TYR A 96 9.76 4.86 -5.47
C TYR A 96 10.59 6.13 -5.71
N SER A 97 11.58 6.07 -6.57
CA SER A 97 12.53 7.16 -6.80
C SER A 97 12.56 7.59 -8.27
N GLU A 98 12.82 8.88 -8.52
CA GLU A 98 13.03 9.43 -9.86
C GLU A 98 14.22 8.79 -10.58
N LYS A 99 15.24 8.36 -9.84
CA LYS A 99 16.49 7.81 -10.39
C LYS A 99 16.25 6.59 -11.29
N ASN A 100 15.23 5.80 -10.99
CA ASN A 100 14.85 4.60 -11.73
C ASN A 100 13.43 4.68 -12.30
N LYS A 101 12.86 5.89 -12.38
CA LYS A 101 11.46 6.11 -12.79
C LYS A 101 10.49 5.21 -12.04
N GLY A 102 10.69 5.14 -10.71
CA GLY A 102 9.99 4.22 -9.82
C GLY A 102 8.49 4.26 -10.02
N GLY A 103 7.90 3.09 -10.19
CA GLY A 103 6.47 2.90 -10.41
C GLY A 103 6.08 1.45 -10.30
N TYR A 104 4.80 1.15 -10.51
CA TYR A 104 4.27 -0.20 -10.50
C TYR A 104 3.14 -0.30 -11.53
N GLY A 105 3.30 -1.18 -12.50
CA GLY A 105 2.31 -1.41 -13.57
C GLY A 105 0.98 -1.96 -13.04
N TRP A 106 0.02 -2.13 -13.93
CA TRP A 106 -1.28 -2.70 -13.59
C TRP A 106 -1.13 -4.10 -12.99
N HIS A 107 -1.70 -4.30 -11.81
CA HIS A 107 -1.68 -5.56 -11.06
C HIS A 107 -2.87 -5.65 -10.12
N TYR A 108 -3.07 -6.82 -9.55
CA TYR A 108 -3.97 -7.11 -8.44
C TYR A 108 -3.14 -7.49 -7.22
N ASP A 109 -3.67 -7.25 -6.04
CA ASP A 109 -3.06 -7.75 -4.81
C ASP A 109 -3.68 -9.11 -4.47
N GLU A 110 -2.88 -10.16 -4.61
CA GLU A 110 -3.28 -11.54 -4.34
C GLU A 110 -2.52 -12.09 -3.14
N SER A 111 -3.16 -13.00 -2.41
CA SER A 111 -2.48 -13.72 -1.34
C SER A 111 -1.50 -14.74 -1.92
N ALA A 112 -0.30 -14.80 -1.35
CA ALA A 112 0.64 -15.87 -1.63
C ALA A 112 0.19 -17.22 -1.03
N ASN A 113 -0.80 -17.21 -0.13
CA ASN A 113 -1.35 -18.39 0.50
C ASN A 113 -2.58 -18.89 -0.27
N ALA A 114 -2.51 -20.14 -0.74
CA ALA A 114 -3.61 -20.77 -1.48
C ALA A 114 -4.92 -20.97 -0.66
N CYS A 115 -4.86 -20.80 0.65
CA CYS A 115 -6.00 -20.99 1.55
C CYS A 115 -6.74 -19.70 1.91
N THR A 116 -6.21 -18.54 1.52
CA THR A 116 -6.75 -17.23 1.86
C THR A 116 -6.87 -16.35 0.63
N ASP A 117 -7.70 -15.32 0.72
CA ASP A 117 -7.73 -14.24 -0.27
C ASP A 117 -7.39 -12.92 0.41
N THR A 118 -6.62 -12.09 -0.28
CA THR A 118 -6.46 -10.68 0.06
C THR A 118 -7.76 -9.95 -0.26
N LYS A 119 -8.41 -9.43 0.77
CA LYS A 119 -9.71 -8.74 0.65
C LYS A 119 -9.58 -7.25 0.49
N LEU A 120 -8.73 -6.64 1.32
CA LEU A 120 -8.52 -5.20 1.34
C LEU A 120 -7.03 -4.89 1.40
N THR A 121 -6.62 -3.93 0.59
CA THR A 121 -5.28 -3.36 0.56
C THR A 121 -5.31 -2.00 1.25
N THR A 122 -4.37 -1.77 2.16
CA THR A 122 -4.18 -0.47 2.80
C THR A 122 -2.83 0.12 2.40
N ILE A 123 -2.84 1.38 1.99
CA ILE A 123 -1.62 2.14 1.66
C ILE A 123 -1.58 3.41 2.50
N ILE A 124 -0.45 3.62 3.19
CA ILE A 124 -0.14 4.84 3.93
C ILE A 124 0.91 5.64 3.16
N ASN A 125 0.66 6.91 2.88
CA ASN A 125 1.66 7.79 2.31
C ASN A 125 2.60 8.31 3.43
N LEU A 126 3.82 7.80 3.47
CA LEU A 126 4.87 8.17 4.42
C LEU A 126 5.94 9.08 3.80
N SER A 127 5.66 9.74 2.67
CA SER A 127 6.61 10.66 2.06
C SER A 127 6.87 11.84 3.00
N ASP A 128 8.14 12.16 3.22
CA ASP A 128 8.60 13.23 4.11
C ASP A 128 9.12 14.47 3.36
N LYS A 129 9.21 14.36 2.02
CA LYS A 129 9.59 15.43 1.11
C LYS A 129 8.59 15.52 -0.04
N LYS A 130 8.56 16.67 -0.72
CA LYS A 130 7.76 16.83 -1.94
C LYS A 130 8.28 15.91 -3.05
N TYR A 131 7.37 15.36 -3.81
CA TYR A 131 7.65 14.53 -4.99
C TYR A 131 6.63 14.86 -6.09
N GLU A 132 6.93 14.48 -7.31
CA GLU A 132 6.04 14.61 -8.48
C GLU A 132 5.91 13.25 -9.17
N GLY A 133 4.74 12.98 -9.73
CA GLY A 133 4.40 11.65 -10.24
C GLY A 133 3.99 10.69 -9.13
N GLY A 134 4.03 9.40 -9.39
CA GLY A 134 3.77 8.35 -8.38
C GLY A 134 2.34 8.26 -7.88
N GLN A 135 1.36 8.82 -8.60
CA GLN A 135 -0.04 8.76 -8.21
C GLN A 135 -0.56 7.32 -8.30
N LEU A 136 -1.46 6.97 -7.40
CA LEU A 136 -2.20 5.71 -7.46
C LEU A 136 -3.38 5.86 -8.41
N GLU A 137 -3.56 4.91 -9.30
CA GLU A 137 -4.76 4.74 -10.10
C GLU A 137 -5.42 3.39 -9.81
N LEU A 138 -6.74 3.41 -9.67
CA LEU A 138 -7.61 2.22 -9.63
C LEU A 138 -8.32 2.08 -10.98
N PHE A 139 -8.53 0.85 -11.45
CA PHE A 139 -9.24 0.61 -12.70
C PHE A 139 -10.71 0.27 -12.44
N ARG A 140 -11.60 1.14 -12.90
CA ARG A 140 -13.06 0.97 -12.88
C ARG A 140 -13.60 1.30 -14.25
N ASN A 141 -13.74 0.42 -15.16
CA ASN A 141 -14.05 0.70 -16.56
C ASN A 141 -12.98 1.57 -17.25
N GLU A 142 -12.41 2.53 -16.56
CA GLU A 142 -11.30 3.40 -16.95
C GLU A 142 -10.36 3.67 -15.76
N PRO A 143 -9.12 4.11 -16.02
CA PRO A 143 -8.21 4.53 -14.94
C PRO A 143 -8.76 5.71 -14.15
N MET A 144 -8.85 5.55 -12.84
CA MET A 144 -9.31 6.59 -11.91
C MET A 144 -8.18 6.97 -10.96
N LEU A 145 -7.80 8.24 -10.98
CA LEU A 145 -6.75 8.79 -10.13
C LEU A 145 -7.25 8.95 -8.68
N VAL A 146 -6.51 8.40 -7.72
CA VAL A 146 -6.78 8.57 -6.28
C VAL A 146 -5.97 9.74 -5.74
N LYS A 147 -6.52 10.95 -5.86
CA LYS A 147 -5.85 12.20 -5.47
C LYS A 147 -5.64 12.31 -3.97
N GLU A 148 -6.51 11.70 -3.18
CA GLU A 148 -6.52 11.76 -1.72
C GLU A 148 -5.27 11.14 -1.09
N LEU A 149 -4.62 10.19 -1.79
CA LEU A 149 -3.38 9.58 -1.32
C LEU A 149 -2.13 10.42 -1.60
N ASN A 150 -2.22 11.50 -2.36
CA ASN A 150 -1.05 12.31 -2.71
C ASN A 150 -0.47 13.08 -1.51
N GLU A 151 -1.30 13.40 -0.53
CA GLU A 151 -0.87 14.14 0.66
C GLU A 151 -0.17 13.23 1.66
N PRO A 152 1.02 13.61 2.18
CA PRO A 152 1.71 12.87 3.22
C PRO A 152 0.84 12.67 4.46
N GLY A 153 0.87 11.47 5.02
CA GLY A 153 0.08 11.08 6.19
C GLY A 153 -1.35 10.66 5.87
N SER A 154 -1.74 10.69 4.60
CA SER A 154 -3.02 10.13 4.15
C SER A 154 -2.96 8.61 4.06
N VAL A 155 -4.12 7.99 4.22
CA VAL A 155 -4.31 6.53 4.15
C VAL A 155 -5.45 6.25 3.18
N ILE A 156 -5.27 5.23 2.36
CA ILE A 156 -6.35 4.64 1.56
C ILE A 156 -6.50 3.16 1.91
N MET A 157 -7.74 2.68 1.87
CA MET A 157 -8.09 1.27 1.90
C MET A 157 -9.01 0.97 0.71
N PHE A 158 -8.70 -0.05 -0.07
CA PHE A 158 -9.49 -0.41 -1.24
C PHE A 158 -9.61 -1.93 -1.40
N LYS A 159 -10.57 -2.37 -2.20
CA LYS A 159 -10.78 -3.79 -2.52
C LYS A 159 -9.59 -4.33 -3.31
N SER A 160 -8.86 -5.30 -2.76
CA SER A 160 -7.66 -5.86 -3.37
C SER A 160 -7.85 -6.45 -4.78
N PRO A 161 -9.03 -7.02 -5.12
CA PRO A 161 -9.31 -7.48 -6.49
C PRO A 161 -9.46 -6.35 -7.53
N ILE A 162 -9.40 -5.09 -7.14
CA ILE A 162 -9.40 -3.99 -8.11
C ILE A 162 -8.01 -3.85 -8.71
N SER A 163 -7.91 -3.93 -10.04
CA SER A 163 -6.66 -3.65 -10.75
C SER A 163 -6.21 -2.21 -10.47
N HIS A 164 -4.93 -2.06 -10.16
CA HIS A 164 -4.38 -0.76 -9.82
C HIS A 164 -2.93 -0.63 -10.25
N ARG A 165 -2.44 0.61 -10.31
CA ARG A 165 -1.05 0.92 -10.65
C ARG A 165 -0.54 2.14 -9.91
N VAL A 166 0.79 2.25 -9.82
CA VAL A 166 1.49 3.47 -9.39
C VAL A 166 2.18 4.08 -10.60
N LEU A 167 1.82 5.30 -10.94
CA LEU A 167 2.45 6.04 -12.04
C LEU A 167 3.93 6.29 -11.73
N PRO A 168 4.79 6.43 -12.76
CA PRO A 168 6.20 6.71 -12.53
C PRO A 168 6.44 8.00 -11.74
N ILE A 169 7.44 7.96 -10.85
CA ILE A 169 7.96 9.16 -10.20
C ILE A 169 8.74 9.98 -11.22
N THR A 170 8.42 11.25 -11.31
CA THR A 170 9.11 12.21 -12.19
C THR A 170 10.10 13.09 -11.44
N LYS A 171 9.91 13.26 -10.11
CA LYS A 171 10.81 14.01 -9.26
C LYS A 171 10.74 13.56 -7.80
N GLY A 172 11.88 13.42 -7.15
CA GLY A 172 11.99 13.08 -5.75
C GLY A 172 11.73 11.62 -5.44
N GLU A 173 11.16 11.37 -4.26
CA GLU A 173 10.88 10.03 -3.75
C GLU A 173 9.50 9.97 -3.09
N ARG A 174 8.72 8.96 -3.45
CA ARG A 174 7.47 8.58 -2.76
C ARG A 174 7.72 7.38 -1.87
N LYS A 175 7.30 7.48 -0.61
CA LYS A 175 7.43 6.43 0.39
C LYS A 175 6.04 5.96 0.82
N THR A 176 5.81 4.65 0.83
CA THR A 176 4.53 4.09 1.27
C THR A 176 4.74 2.88 2.15
N LEU A 177 3.85 2.71 3.11
CA LEU A 177 3.69 1.44 3.83
C LEU A 177 2.38 0.79 3.36
N VAL A 178 2.50 -0.44 2.89
CA VAL A 178 1.37 -1.22 2.37
C VAL A 178 1.20 -2.46 3.22
N PHE A 179 -0.03 -2.81 3.55
CA PHE A 179 -0.35 -4.10 4.16
C PHE A 179 -1.73 -4.58 3.72
N PHE A 180 -1.94 -5.87 3.88
CA PHE A 180 -3.07 -6.58 3.34
C PHE A 180 -3.92 -7.15 4.47
N MET A 181 -5.24 -7.07 4.32
CA MET A 181 -6.19 -7.72 5.20
C MET A 181 -6.77 -8.92 4.46
N GLU A 182 -6.47 -10.08 4.99
CA GLU A 182 -6.88 -11.36 4.42
C GLU A 182 -8.14 -11.89 5.09
N GLY A 183 -8.80 -12.79 4.41
CA GLY A 183 -9.95 -13.51 4.89
C GLY A 183 -10.11 -14.86 4.20
N PRO A 184 -11.17 -15.63 4.51
CA PRO A 184 -11.47 -16.88 3.84
C PRO A 184 -11.58 -16.68 2.33
N ARG A 185 -11.26 -17.72 1.56
CA ARG A 185 -11.44 -17.68 0.09
C ARG A 185 -12.86 -17.30 -0.29
N PHE A 186 -12.97 -16.55 -1.36
CA PHE A 186 -14.27 -16.34 -2.01
C PHE A 186 -14.84 -17.69 -2.45
N LYS A 187 -16.13 -17.89 -2.17
CA LYS A 187 -16.88 -19.08 -2.58
C LYS A 187 -17.65 -18.81 -3.87
#